data_6783fe423a39eb53784bb31e78675d52
#
_entry.id   6783fe423a39eb53784bb31e78675d52
#
_cell.length_a   1.000
_cell.length_b   1.000
_cell.length_c   1.000
_cell.angle_alpha   90.00
_cell.angle_beta   90.00
_cell.angle_gamma   90.00
#
_symmetry.space_group_name_H-M   'P 1'
#
loop_
_entity.id
_entity.type
_entity.pdbx_description
1 polymer ?
#
loop_
_entity_poly.entity_id
_entity_poly.type
_entity_poly.pdbx_seq_one_letter_code
_entity_poly.pdbx_strand_id
1 'polypeptide(L)'
;MATKIRLQRGGRKSYAFYSIVIADVRAPRDGKFTEKIGTFNPNTNPATVDLNFDRALYWVETGAQPTDTVRNILKGEGVYLMKHLRGGVKKGAFDEAEAQKRFDAWKNGKDAKASAVRENEAKAKKDAAAKELEAEKKVNEAIAKKVADKKAAEAAAKAEAEAAAKAEAEAAATEEAAPAEEAPAEA
;
A
#
# COMPACT_ATOMS: atom_id res chain seq x y z
N MET A 1 11.64 -14.09 -40.58
CA MET A 1 12.06 -14.25 -39.17
C MET A 1 10.83 -14.17 -38.29
N ALA A 2 10.72 -15.02 -37.27
CA ALA A 2 9.54 -15.01 -36.40
C ALA A 2 9.71 -13.89 -35.35
N THR A 3 8.77 -12.95 -35.35
CA THR A 3 8.73 -11.83 -34.41
C THR A 3 7.81 -12.16 -33.24
N LYS A 4 8.30 -11.94 -32.00
CA LYS A 4 7.50 -12.14 -30.78
C LYS A 4 7.23 -10.82 -30.06
N ILE A 5 6.05 -10.76 -29.45
CA ILE A 5 5.73 -9.73 -28.45
C ILE A 5 5.96 -10.35 -27.07
N ARG A 6 6.86 -9.78 -26.29
CA ARG A 6 7.25 -10.34 -25.01
C ARG A 6 7.52 -9.27 -23.95
N LEU A 7 7.63 -9.69 -22.71
CA LEU A 7 8.02 -8.84 -21.60
C LEU A 7 9.54 -8.86 -21.44
N GLN A 8 10.13 -7.68 -21.38
CA GLN A 8 11.51 -7.45 -20.98
C GLN A 8 11.51 -6.96 -19.54
N ARG A 9 12.33 -7.57 -18.68
CA ARG A 9 12.38 -7.20 -17.27
C ARG A 9 13.29 -6.00 -17.07
N GLY A 10 12.77 -5.02 -16.31
CA GLY A 10 13.51 -3.86 -15.79
C GLY A 10 13.24 -3.71 -14.29
N GLY A 11 13.58 -2.54 -13.74
CA GLY A 11 13.34 -2.21 -12.34
C GLY A 11 14.39 -2.76 -11.37
N ARG A 12 14.12 -2.63 -10.06
CA ARG A 12 15.02 -3.03 -8.98
C ARG A 12 14.88 -4.54 -8.66
N LYS A 13 15.79 -5.09 -7.83
CA LYS A 13 15.82 -6.51 -7.46
C LYS A 13 14.48 -6.98 -6.87
N SER A 14 13.87 -6.22 -5.96
CA SER A 14 12.60 -6.52 -5.29
C SER A 14 11.37 -5.86 -5.92
N TYR A 15 11.54 -4.97 -6.91
CA TYR A 15 10.46 -4.25 -7.58
C TYR A 15 10.55 -4.46 -9.09
N ALA A 16 9.91 -5.52 -9.59
CA ALA A 16 9.92 -5.86 -11.00
C ALA A 16 9.03 -4.90 -11.80
N PHE A 17 9.57 -4.36 -12.88
CA PHE A 17 8.87 -3.53 -13.86
C PHE A 17 9.15 -4.08 -15.24
N TYR A 18 8.14 -4.17 -16.10
CA TYR A 18 8.28 -4.80 -17.40
C TYR A 18 8.02 -3.83 -18.53
N SER A 19 8.83 -3.93 -19.58
CA SER A 19 8.57 -3.30 -20.88
C SER A 19 7.96 -4.32 -21.82
N ILE A 20 6.88 -3.96 -22.51
CA ILE A 20 6.29 -4.77 -23.57
C ILE A 20 7.02 -4.43 -24.85
N VAL A 21 7.73 -5.39 -25.40
CA VAL A 21 8.65 -5.18 -26.53
C VAL A 21 8.39 -6.17 -27.66
N ILE A 22 8.67 -5.70 -28.86
CA ILE A 22 8.75 -6.50 -30.08
C ILE A 22 10.20 -6.92 -30.28
N ALA A 23 10.44 -8.20 -30.37
CA ALA A 23 11.80 -8.71 -30.55
C ALA A 23 11.82 -9.97 -31.41
N ASP A 24 12.97 -10.27 -32.01
CA ASP A 24 13.24 -11.55 -32.66
C ASP A 24 13.18 -12.69 -31.63
N VAL A 25 12.66 -13.83 -32.05
CA VAL A 25 12.58 -15.06 -31.24
C VAL A 25 13.93 -15.47 -30.70
N ARG A 26 15.00 -15.27 -31.47
CA ARG A 26 16.39 -15.66 -31.14
C ARG A 26 17.07 -14.73 -30.13
N ALA A 27 16.56 -13.49 -29.96
CA ALA A 27 17.17 -12.53 -29.04
C ALA A 27 16.98 -12.94 -27.58
N PRO A 28 17.95 -12.72 -26.67
CA PRO A 28 17.79 -12.97 -25.26
C PRO A 28 16.69 -12.09 -24.65
N ARG A 29 16.12 -12.49 -23.51
CA ARG A 29 14.94 -11.82 -22.90
C ARG A 29 15.14 -10.32 -22.70
N ASP A 30 16.26 -9.92 -22.15
CA ASP A 30 16.58 -8.53 -21.80
C ASP A 30 17.55 -7.89 -22.80
N GLY A 31 17.73 -8.50 -23.98
CA GLY A 31 18.62 -8.03 -25.04
C GLY A 31 17.96 -7.02 -25.98
N LYS A 32 18.56 -6.91 -27.19
CA LYS A 32 18.07 -5.99 -28.24
C LYS A 32 16.64 -6.31 -28.63
N PHE A 33 15.82 -5.28 -28.72
CA PHE A 33 14.45 -5.34 -29.22
C PHE A 33 14.27 -4.40 -30.43
N THR A 34 13.28 -4.66 -31.24
CA THR A 34 12.94 -3.85 -32.41
C THR A 34 12.19 -2.59 -32.02
N GLU A 35 11.16 -2.75 -31.19
CA GLU A 35 10.29 -1.64 -30.75
C GLU A 35 9.73 -1.90 -29.35
N LYS A 36 9.63 -0.84 -28.54
CA LYS A 36 8.92 -0.87 -27.27
C LYS A 36 7.51 -0.29 -27.47
N ILE A 37 6.50 -1.08 -27.19
CA ILE A 37 5.10 -0.70 -27.41
C ILE A 37 4.37 -0.33 -26.12
N GLY A 38 4.97 -0.58 -24.96
CA GLY A 38 4.35 -0.21 -23.69
C GLY A 38 5.11 -0.64 -22.47
N THR A 39 4.48 -0.45 -21.32
CA THR A 39 4.99 -0.86 -20.00
C THR A 39 3.92 -1.62 -19.21
N PHE A 40 4.37 -2.50 -18.33
CA PHE A 40 3.53 -3.28 -17.45
C PHE A 40 4.10 -3.28 -16.02
N ASN A 41 3.31 -2.81 -15.09
CA ASN A 41 3.63 -2.81 -13.65
C ASN A 41 2.69 -3.76 -12.90
N PRO A 42 3.17 -4.93 -12.45
CA PRO A 42 2.37 -5.87 -11.68
C PRO A 42 2.25 -5.51 -10.19
N ASN A 43 3.06 -4.55 -9.69
CA ASN A 43 3.13 -4.25 -8.25
C ASN A 43 1.98 -3.35 -7.77
N THR A 44 1.17 -2.82 -8.70
CA THR A 44 -0.04 -2.05 -8.38
C THR A 44 -1.26 -2.96 -8.40
N ASN A 45 -2.26 -2.63 -7.62
CA ASN A 45 -3.56 -3.31 -7.65
C ASN A 45 -4.66 -2.28 -7.99
N PRO A 46 -5.35 -2.40 -9.12
CA PRO A 46 -5.08 -3.33 -10.23
C PRO A 46 -3.74 -3.03 -10.93
N ALA A 47 -3.16 -4.03 -11.58
CA ALA A 47 -1.91 -3.89 -12.33
C ALA A 47 -2.01 -2.78 -13.38
N THR A 48 -0.98 -1.93 -13.48
CA THR A 48 -0.99 -0.80 -14.41
C THR A 48 -0.37 -1.23 -15.74
N VAL A 49 -1.09 -1.00 -16.81
CA VAL A 49 -0.65 -1.21 -18.20
C VAL A 49 -0.68 0.13 -18.92
N ASP A 50 0.45 0.52 -19.48
CA ASP A 50 0.54 1.65 -20.40
C ASP A 50 0.95 1.11 -21.77
N LEU A 51 0.06 1.17 -22.74
CA LEU A 51 0.22 0.53 -24.04
C LEU A 51 -0.09 1.49 -25.19
N ASN A 52 0.82 1.60 -26.13
CA ASN A 52 0.52 2.22 -27.41
C ASN A 52 -0.38 1.26 -28.23
N PHE A 53 -1.69 1.54 -28.17
CA PHE A 53 -2.72 0.66 -28.71
C PHE A 53 -2.56 0.45 -30.23
N ASP A 54 -2.29 1.51 -30.98
CA ASP A 54 -2.20 1.45 -32.45
C ASP A 54 -0.99 0.62 -32.90
N ARG A 55 0.14 0.79 -32.23
CA ARG A 55 1.34 0.01 -32.53
C ARG A 55 1.16 -1.46 -32.13
N ALA A 56 0.52 -1.73 -31.00
CA ALA A 56 0.20 -3.09 -30.57
C ALA A 56 -0.71 -3.79 -31.59
N LEU A 57 -1.75 -3.09 -32.04
CA LEU A 57 -2.69 -3.59 -33.04
C LEU A 57 -2.00 -3.88 -34.37
N TYR A 58 -1.16 -2.95 -34.86
CA TYR A 58 -0.38 -3.14 -36.07
C TYR A 58 0.47 -4.41 -36.04
N TRP A 59 1.23 -4.62 -34.95
CA TRP A 59 2.08 -5.80 -34.82
C TRP A 59 1.29 -7.11 -34.73
N VAL A 60 0.15 -7.09 -34.04
CA VAL A 60 -0.74 -8.26 -33.94
C VAL A 60 -1.41 -8.57 -35.27
N GLU A 61 -1.74 -7.55 -36.11
CA GLU A 61 -2.28 -7.71 -37.47
C GLU A 61 -1.20 -8.23 -38.42
N THR A 62 0.03 -7.75 -38.33
CA THR A 62 1.18 -8.19 -39.13
C THR A 62 1.59 -9.63 -38.81
N GLY A 63 1.12 -10.20 -37.68
CA GLY A 63 1.35 -11.61 -37.36
C GLY A 63 2.45 -11.83 -36.26
N ALA A 64 2.86 -10.81 -35.53
CA ALA A 64 3.73 -10.99 -34.40
C ALA A 64 3.08 -11.88 -33.33
N GLN A 65 3.82 -12.87 -32.81
CA GLN A 65 3.32 -13.86 -31.86
C GLN A 65 3.54 -13.39 -30.43
N PRO A 66 2.49 -13.08 -29.65
CA PRO A 66 2.65 -12.73 -28.24
C PRO A 66 2.89 -13.98 -27.39
N THR A 67 3.67 -13.81 -26.31
CA THR A 67 3.72 -14.79 -25.22
C THR A 67 2.38 -14.84 -24.49
N ASP A 68 2.09 -15.89 -23.72
CA ASP A 68 0.79 -16.07 -23.08
C ASP A 68 0.46 -14.94 -22.10
N THR A 69 1.43 -14.48 -21.32
CA THR A 69 1.26 -13.32 -20.41
C THR A 69 0.90 -12.06 -21.21
N VAL A 70 1.65 -11.75 -22.28
CA VAL A 70 1.36 -10.58 -23.12
C VAL A 70 0.02 -10.71 -23.81
N ARG A 71 -0.34 -11.92 -24.24
CA ARG A 71 -1.66 -12.18 -24.85
C ARG A 71 -2.79 -11.81 -23.88
N ASN A 72 -2.66 -12.16 -22.61
CA ASN A 72 -3.66 -11.81 -21.60
C ASN A 72 -3.70 -10.28 -21.35
N ILE A 73 -2.56 -9.61 -21.32
CA ILE A 73 -2.49 -8.15 -21.22
C ILE A 73 -3.18 -7.50 -22.44
N LEU A 74 -2.83 -7.91 -23.66
CA LEU A 74 -3.44 -7.38 -24.90
C LEU A 74 -4.94 -7.67 -25.01
N LYS A 75 -5.42 -8.81 -24.48
CA LYS A 75 -6.86 -9.08 -24.35
C LYS A 75 -7.50 -8.12 -23.37
N GLY A 76 -6.86 -7.89 -22.22
CA GLY A 76 -7.30 -6.94 -21.22
C GLY A 76 -7.39 -5.52 -21.76
N GLU A 77 -6.50 -5.08 -22.64
CA GLU A 77 -6.53 -3.76 -23.28
C GLU A 77 -7.44 -3.69 -24.53
N GLY A 78 -7.99 -4.83 -24.98
CA GLY A 78 -8.95 -4.87 -26.10
C GLY A 78 -8.33 -4.94 -27.50
N VAL A 79 -7.01 -5.12 -27.61
CA VAL A 79 -6.32 -5.20 -28.91
C VAL A 79 -6.86 -6.36 -29.76
N TYR A 80 -7.11 -7.50 -29.13
CA TYR A 80 -7.71 -8.65 -29.83
C TYR A 80 -9.17 -8.43 -30.23
N LEU A 81 -9.94 -7.68 -29.42
CA LEU A 81 -11.31 -7.31 -29.74
C LEU A 81 -11.33 -6.41 -30.98
N MET A 82 -10.48 -5.37 -31.01
CA MET A 82 -10.38 -4.47 -32.16
C MET A 82 -9.92 -5.21 -33.43
N LYS A 83 -8.91 -6.10 -33.32
CA LYS A 83 -8.51 -6.97 -34.41
C LYS A 83 -9.69 -7.79 -34.97
N HIS A 84 -10.52 -8.37 -34.09
CA HIS A 84 -11.69 -9.14 -34.46
C HIS A 84 -12.73 -8.27 -35.16
N LEU A 85 -13.02 -7.09 -34.64
CA LEU A 85 -13.96 -6.13 -35.21
C LEU A 85 -13.47 -5.67 -36.60
N ARG A 86 -12.20 -5.28 -36.74
CA ARG A 86 -11.63 -4.95 -38.08
C ARG A 86 -11.69 -6.11 -39.06
N GLY A 87 -11.52 -7.33 -38.56
CA GLY A 87 -11.72 -8.54 -39.37
C GLY A 87 -13.18 -8.70 -39.86
N GLY A 88 -14.16 -8.30 -39.02
CA GLY A 88 -15.58 -8.27 -39.41
C GLY A 88 -15.87 -7.22 -40.47
N VAL A 89 -15.32 -6.01 -40.32
CA VAL A 89 -15.43 -4.95 -41.35
C VAL A 89 -14.85 -5.38 -42.68
N LYS A 90 -13.65 -5.98 -42.67
CA LYS A 90 -13.02 -6.54 -43.91
C LYS A 90 -13.87 -7.61 -44.61
N LYS A 91 -14.69 -8.34 -43.85
CA LYS A 91 -15.62 -9.36 -44.37
C LYS A 91 -16.99 -8.80 -44.74
N GLY A 92 -17.24 -7.50 -44.53
CA GLY A 92 -18.52 -6.85 -44.85
C GLY A 92 -19.65 -7.18 -43.86
N ALA A 93 -19.35 -7.64 -42.64
CA ALA A 93 -20.37 -8.00 -41.66
C ALA A 93 -21.02 -6.77 -41.00
N PHE A 94 -20.29 -5.65 -40.85
CA PHE A 94 -20.74 -4.38 -40.30
C PHE A 94 -19.76 -3.26 -40.68
N ASP A 95 -20.19 -2.01 -40.49
CA ASP A 95 -19.41 -0.82 -40.81
C ASP A 95 -18.36 -0.50 -39.77
N GLU A 96 -17.38 0.31 -40.14
CA GLU A 96 -16.30 0.75 -39.23
C GLU A 96 -16.85 1.58 -38.05
N ALA A 97 -17.88 2.40 -38.28
CA ALA A 97 -18.53 3.17 -37.23
C ALA A 97 -19.22 2.26 -36.18
N GLU A 98 -19.78 1.14 -36.61
CA GLU A 98 -20.37 0.15 -35.70
C GLU A 98 -19.29 -0.61 -34.93
N ALA A 99 -18.17 -0.95 -35.56
CA ALA A 99 -17.02 -1.55 -34.91
C ALA A 99 -16.51 -0.66 -33.76
N GLN A 100 -16.37 0.64 -34.05
CA GLN A 100 -15.93 1.61 -33.06
C GLN A 100 -16.91 1.70 -31.88
N LYS A 101 -18.21 1.82 -32.15
CA LYS A 101 -19.24 1.84 -31.08
C LYS A 101 -19.20 0.61 -30.17
N ARG A 102 -19.02 -0.56 -30.74
CA ARG A 102 -18.90 -1.83 -29.99
C ARG A 102 -17.63 -1.85 -29.12
N PHE A 103 -16.53 -1.34 -29.64
CA PHE A 103 -15.28 -1.23 -28.90
C PHE A 103 -15.40 -0.23 -27.74
N ASP A 104 -15.98 0.94 -27.97
CA ASP A 104 -16.16 1.98 -26.95
C ASP A 104 -17.10 1.51 -25.84
N ALA A 105 -18.19 0.82 -26.18
CA ALA A 105 -19.10 0.22 -25.21
C ALA A 105 -18.36 -0.80 -24.29
N TRP A 106 -17.51 -1.64 -24.88
CA TRP A 106 -16.69 -2.59 -24.12
C TRP A 106 -15.68 -1.87 -23.23
N LYS A 107 -15.00 -0.85 -23.76
CA LYS A 107 -13.99 -0.06 -23.02
C LYS A 107 -14.62 0.63 -21.81
N ASN A 108 -15.76 1.31 -22.00
CA ASN A 108 -16.50 1.96 -20.93
C ASN A 108 -16.90 0.97 -19.81
N GLY A 109 -17.37 -0.23 -20.21
CA GLY A 109 -17.69 -1.29 -19.24
C GLY A 109 -16.47 -1.82 -18.47
N LYS A 110 -15.30 -1.87 -19.10
CA LYS A 110 -14.04 -2.25 -18.45
C LYS A 110 -13.58 -1.15 -17.47
N ASP A 111 -13.61 0.10 -17.91
CA ASP A 111 -13.15 1.24 -17.11
C ASP A 111 -14.04 1.44 -15.87
N ALA A 112 -15.37 1.24 -16.02
CA ALA A 112 -16.29 1.24 -14.88
C ALA A 112 -15.99 0.13 -13.85
N LYS A 113 -15.62 -1.06 -14.29
CA LYS A 113 -15.20 -2.14 -13.38
C LYS A 113 -13.87 -1.83 -12.69
N ALA A 114 -12.91 -1.26 -13.42
CA ALA A 114 -11.60 -0.89 -12.87
C ALA A 114 -11.73 0.25 -11.84
N SER A 115 -12.58 1.23 -12.08
CA SER A 115 -12.85 2.31 -11.12
C SER A 115 -13.52 1.79 -9.86
N ALA A 116 -14.53 0.92 -10.00
CA ALA A 116 -15.19 0.28 -8.86
C ALA A 116 -14.22 -0.52 -7.97
N VAL A 117 -13.28 -1.26 -8.58
CA VAL A 117 -12.24 -1.98 -7.81
C VAL A 117 -11.34 -1.01 -7.06
N ARG A 118 -10.86 0.07 -7.71
CA ARG A 118 -10.04 1.10 -7.07
C ARG A 118 -10.74 1.80 -5.90
N GLU A 119 -12.02 2.12 -6.08
CA GLU A 119 -12.84 2.73 -5.02
C GLU A 119 -13.02 1.79 -3.83
N ASN A 120 -13.31 0.51 -4.09
CA ASN A 120 -13.45 -0.50 -3.03
C ASN A 120 -12.14 -0.69 -2.25
N GLU A 121 -11.00 -0.71 -2.93
CA GLU A 121 -9.70 -0.78 -2.27
C GLU A 121 -9.37 0.48 -1.47
N ALA A 122 -9.70 1.65 -2.01
CA ALA A 122 -9.51 2.90 -1.29
C ALA A 122 -10.38 2.97 -0.02
N LYS A 123 -11.63 2.48 -0.09
CA LYS A 123 -12.51 2.34 1.07
C LYS A 123 -11.95 1.35 2.08
N ALA A 124 -11.57 0.16 1.63
CA ALA A 124 -10.99 -0.87 2.50
C ALA A 124 -9.72 -0.38 3.23
N LYS A 125 -8.85 0.37 2.55
CA LYS A 125 -7.66 0.98 3.17
C LYS A 125 -8.02 2.04 4.21
N LYS A 126 -9.03 2.87 3.94
CA LYS A 126 -9.51 3.88 4.90
C LYS A 126 -10.14 3.22 6.14
N ASP A 127 -10.94 2.18 5.93
CA ASP A 127 -11.58 1.45 7.03
C ASP A 127 -10.56 0.69 7.89
N ALA A 128 -9.51 0.12 7.25
CA ALA A 128 -8.41 -0.51 7.97
C ALA A 128 -7.64 0.51 8.80
N ALA A 129 -7.26 1.66 8.22
CA ALA A 129 -6.57 2.72 8.92
C ALA A 129 -7.40 3.30 10.07
N ALA A 130 -8.72 3.45 9.89
CA ALA A 130 -9.61 3.90 10.96
C ALA A 130 -9.65 2.91 12.13
N LYS A 131 -9.73 1.61 11.84
CA LYS A 131 -9.69 0.56 12.87
C LYS A 131 -8.37 0.50 13.64
N GLU A 132 -7.25 0.65 12.93
CA GLU A 132 -5.92 0.73 13.55
C GLU A 132 -5.82 1.95 14.49
N LEU A 133 -6.29 3.10 14.03
CA LEU A 133 -6.28 4.33 14.80
C LEU A 133 -7.18 4.26 16.05
N GLU A 134 -8.33 3.58 15.96
CA GLU A 134 -9.19 3.30 17.12
C GLU A 134 -8.54 2.32 18.09
N ALA A 135 -7.85 1.30 17.60
CA ALA A 135 -7.11 0.36 18.44
C ALA A 135 -5.95 1.05 19.15
N GLU A 136 -5.20 1.90 18.46
CA GLU A 136 -4.13 2.72 19.06
C GLU A 136 -4.66 3.68 20.12
N LYS A 137 -5.78 4.34 19.88
CA LYS A 137 -6.41 5.21 20.90
C LYS A 137 -6.75 4.45 22.17
N LYS A 138 -7.36 3.25 22.05
CA LYS A 138 -7.68 2.40 23.21
C LYS A 138 -6.43 1.97 23.98
N VAL A 139 -5.37 1.61 23.26
CA VAL A 139 -4.09 1.26 23.90
C VAL A 139 -3.46 2.48 24.59
N ASN A 140 -3.47 3.64 23.95
CA ASN A 140 -2.93 4.86 24.54
C ASN A 140 -3.74 5.31 25.77
N GLU A 141 -5.06 5.21 25.76
CA GLU A 141 -5.90 5.46 26.94
C GLU A 141 -5.59 4.50 28.09
N ALA A 142 -5.40 3.21 27.77
CA ALA A 142 -5.03 2.22 28.78
C ALA A 142 -3.64 2.49 29.38
N ILE A 143 -2.68 2.91 28.56
CA ILE A 143 -1.34 3.31 29.00
C ILE A 143 -1.43 4.60 29.83
N ALA A 144 -2.18 5.59 29.40
CA ALA A 144 -2.37 6.84 30.13
C ALA A 144 -2.97 6.61 31.52
N LYS A 145 -3.96 5.73 31.63
CA LYS A 145 -4.52 5.31 32.94
C LYS A 145 -3.47 4.66 33.83
N LYS A 146 -2.72 3.69 33.31
CA LYS A 146 -1.64 3.03 34.05
C LYS A 146 -0.56 4.00 34.53
N VAL A 147 -0.19 4.98 33.69
CA VAL A 147 0.79 6.01 34.05
C VAL A 147 0.23 6.97 35.12
N ALA A 148 -1.06 7.32 34.97
CA ALA A 148 -1.74 8.15 35.99
C ALA A 148 -1.81 7.43 37.33
N ASP A 149 -2.22 6.16 37.37
CA ASP A 149 -2.28 5.33 38.56
C ASP A 149 -0.90 5.18 39.21
N LYS A 150 0.13 4.96 38.39
CA LYS A 150 1.52 4.86 38.91
C LYS A 150 2.02 6.17 39.46
N LYS A 151 1.74 7.31 38.85
CA LYS A 151 2.09 8.63 39.39
C LYS A 151 1.32 8.94 40.64
N ALA A 152 0.06 8.56 40.74
CA ALA A 152 -0.74 8.72 41.95
C ALA A 152 -0.18 7.87 43.11
N ALA A 153 0.21 6.62 42.84
CA ALA A 153 0.86 5.75 43.83
C ALA A 153 2.22 6.28 44.26
N GLU A 154 3.04 6.78 43.35
CA GLU A 154 4.32 7.41 43.68
C GLU A 154 4.16 8.71 44.47
N ALA A 155 3.14 9.51 44.17
CA ALA A 155 2.81 10.72 44.93
C ALA A 155 2.31 10.39 46.36
N ALA A 156 1.47 9.35 46.48
CA ALA A 156 1.00 8.87 47.79
C ALA A 156 2.16 8.34 48.64
N ALA A 157 3.05 7.52 48.04
CA ALA A 157 4.23 7.00 48.71
C ALA A 157 5.20 8.12 49.17
N LYS A 158 5.37 9.17 48.38
CA LYS A 158 6.16 10.35 48.76
C LYS A 158 5.50 11.15 49.88
N ALA A 159 4.19 11.30 49.83
CA ALA A 159 3.45 11.99 50.89
C ALA A 159 3.50 11.22 52.23
N GLU A 160 3.41 9.89 52.19
CA GLU A 160 3.59 9.05 53.38
C GLU A 160 5.03 9.13 53.95
N ALA A 161 6.04 9.12 53.08
CA ALA A 161 7.44 9.26 53.48
C ALA A 161 7.73 10.65 54.07
N GLU A 162 7.17 11.72 53.53
CA GLU A 162 7.27 13.07 54.08
C GLU A 162 6.52 13.20 55.41
N ALA A 163 5.35 12.56 55.53
CA ALA A 163 4.61 12.55 56.81
C ALA A 163 5.33 11.75 57.89
N ALA A 164 5.93 10.61 57.54
CA ALA A 164 6.76 9.83 58.45
C ALA A 164 8.01 10.60 58.90
N ALA A 165 8.72 11.27 57.98
CA ALA A 165 9.89 12.09 58.31
C ALA A 165 9.55 13.30 59.20
N LYS A 166 8.36 13.91 58.99
CA LYS A 166 7.88 14.97 59.88
C LYS A 166 7.51 14.45 61.26
N ALA A 167 6.90 13.27 61.35
CA ALA A 167 6.58 12.65 62.67
C ALA A 167 7.84 12.25 63.43
N GLU A 168 8.87 11.74 62.75
CA GLU A 168 10.19 11.47 63.40
C GLU A 168 10.91 12.75 63.86
N ALA A 169 10.84 13.82 63.09
CA ALA A 169 11.43 15.11 63.46
C ALA A 169 10.70 15.76 64.68
N GLU A 170 9.38 15.59 64.74
CA GLU A 170 8.55 16.08 65.82
C GLU A 170 8.75 15.24 67.12
N ALA A 171 8.95 13.91 66.96
CA ALA A 171 9.31 13.04 68.08
C ALA A 171 10.73 13.33 68.63
N ALA A 172 11.71 13.62 67.80
CA ALA A 172 13.05 14.01 68.17
C ALA A 172 13.09 15.39 68.90
N ALA A 173 12.23 16.32 68.47
CA ALA A 173 12.13 17.64 69.13
C ALA A 173 11.45 17.60 70.49
N THR A 174 10.61 16.59 70.78
CA THR A 174 10.01 16.38 72.13
C THR A 174 10.94 15.67 73.11
N GLU A 175 11.93 14.90 72.60
CA GLU A 175 12.92 14.23 73.49
C GLU A 175 14.04 15.16 73.92
N GLU A 176 14.29 16.28 73.16
CA GLU A 176 15.30 17.30 73.57
C GLU A 176 14.78 18.37 74.53
N ALA A 177 13.47 18.34 74.83
CA ALA A 177 12.83 19.31 75.79
C ALA A 177 12.51 18.76 77.16
N ALA A 178 13.21 17.71 77.66
CA ALA A 178 13.11 17.28 79.01
C ALA A 178 14.10 18.08 79.90
N PRO A 179 13.63 18.85 80.90
CA PRO A 179 14.49 19.73 81.68
C PRO A 179 15.32 18.96 82.71
N ALA A 180 16.58 19.29 82.77
CA ALA A 180 17.45 18.94 83.92
C ALA A 180 17.00 19.74 85.16
N GLU A 181 16.29 19.08 86.01
CA GLU A 181 15.99 19.65 87.38
C GLU A 181 16.94 19.06 88.39
N GLU A 182 17.83 19.94 88.85
CA GLU A 182 18.14 20.29 90.22
C GLU A 182 18.56 19.17 91.16
N ALA A 183 19.74 19.28 91.61
CA ALA A 183 20.15 18.72 92.93
C ALA A 183 20.65 19.83 93.82
N PRO A 184 20.14 19.98 95.04
CA PRO A 184 20.57 21.04 95.95
C PRO A 184 21.80 20.63 96.71
N ALA A 185 22.58 21.69 97.05
CA ALA A 185 23.67 21.67 98.02
C ALA A 185 23.17 21.43 99.41
N GLU A 186 23.97 20.76 100.22
CA GLU A 186 24.18 21.10 101.64
C GLU A 186 25.53 20.66 102.11
N ALA A 187 26.11 21.56 102.86
CA ALA A 187 27.03 21.66 104.00
C ALA A 187 28.50 21.81 103.69
#